data_aea7a5d34d2328f6f6fd174ebdfee158
#
_entry.id   aea7a5d34d2328f6f6fd174ebdfee158
#
_cell.length_a   1.000
_cell.length_b   1.000
_cell.length_c   1.000
_cell.angle_alpha   90.00
_cell.angle_beta   90.00
_cell.angle_gamma   90.00
#
_symmetry.space_group_name_H-M   'P 1'
#
loop_
_entity.id
_entity.type
_entity.pdbx_description
1 polymer ?
#
loop_
_entity_poly.entity_id
_entity_poly.type
_entity_poly.pdbx_seq_one_letter_code
_entity_poly.pdbx_strand_id
1 'polypeptide(L)'
;MYRGGVKRPSLTKCLRLLYILNRLPLVHGFAAKRIKKILHIPNSVLIKQGFFCTSTWLKVGEGTGLADTFIIAFAPITIGRGCAFSYRNMIISSTHDYNDFGTVIASPITIGDNVWVTTNVTILPGVTIGSNTIIGAGSVVTRDIPSGVFAAGNPCRVIKKIDFKTNE
;
A
#
# COMPACT_ATOMS: atom_id res chain seq x y z
N MET A 1 -9.92 8.75 -13.22
CA MET A 1 -9.92 7.40 -13.81
C MET A 1 -9.10 7.43 -15.09
N TYR A 2 -8.02 6.69 -15.17
CA TYR A 2 -7.17 6.66 -16.38
C TYR A 2 -7.63 5.50 -17.25
N ARG A 3 -8.23 5.78 -18.40
CA ARG A 3 -8.61 4.79 -19.41
C ARG A 3 -7.59 4.80 -20.55
N GLY A 4 -7.13 3.64 -20.95
CA GLY A 4 -6.29 3.43 -22.15
C GLY A 4 -4.88 4.01 -22.05
N GLY A 5 -3.88 3.30 -22.53
CA GLY A 5 -2.52 3.80 -22.68
C GLY A 5 -1.70 3.98 -21.38
N VAL A 6 -2.13 3.43 -20.24
CA VAL A 6 -1.34 3.43 -19.03
C VAL A 6 -0.04 2.67 -19.29
N LYS A 7 1.09 3.40 -19.44
CA LYS A 7 2.41 2.78 -19.56
C LYS A 7 2.64 1.94 -18.31
N ARG A 8 2.88 0.64 -18.50
CA ARG A 8 3.31 -0.23 -17.40
C ARG A 8 4.55 0.38 -16.77
N PRO A 9 4.56 0.63 -15.45
CA PRO A 9 5.76 1.08 -14.79
C PRO A 9 6.81 -0.01 -14.97
N SER A 10 7.91 0.31 -15.68
CA SER A 10 9.00 -0.65 -15.85
C SER A 10 9.95 -0.51 -14.68
N LEU A 11 10.05 -1.57 -13.88
CA LEU A 11 11.09 -1.67 -12.88
C LEU A 11 12.46 -1.70 -13.58
N THR A 12 13.36 -0.83 -13.16
CA THR A 12 14.75 -0.87 -13.61
C THR A 12 15.38 -2.21 -13.22
N LYS A 13 16.37 -2.70 -13.99
CA LYS A 13 17.12 -3.93 -13.65
C LYS A 13 17.69 -3.87 -12.23
N CYS A 14 18.18 -2.70 -11.83
CA CYS A 14 18.70 -2.46 -10.48
C CYS A 14 17.64 -2.68 -9.40
N LEU A 15 16.42 -2.14 -9.57
CA LEU A 15 15.36 -2.29 -8.59
C LEU A 15 14.88 -3.75 -8.47
N ARG A 16 14.83 -4.48 -9.59
CA ARG A 16 14.51 -5.92 -9.57
C ARG A 16 15.52 -6.71 -8.74
N LEU A 17 16.83 -6.44 -8.94
CA LEU A 17 17.88 -7.07 -8.15
C LEU A 17 17.76 -6.73 -6.67
N LEU A 18 17.48 -5.47 -6.32
CA LEU A 18 17.30 -5.05 -4.94
C LEU A 18 16.12 -5.75 -4.26
N TYR A 19 15.02 -6.02 -4.96
CA TYR A 19 13.91 -6.81 -4.41
C TYR A 19 14.29 -8.27 -4.14
N ILE A 20 15.14 -8.87 -4.96
CA ILE A 20 15.70 -10.20 -4.71
C ILE A 20 16.56 -10.17 -3.44
N LEU A 21 17.50 -9.21 -3.37
CA LEU A 21 18.37 -9.02 -2.21
C LEU A 21 17.60 -8.71 -0.93
N ASN A 22 16.48 -7.98 -1.04
CA ASN A 22 15.63 -7.65 0.10
C ASN A 22 15.01 -8.88 0.78
N ARG A 23 14.94 -10.02 0.10
CA ARG A 23 14.47 -11.29 0.67
C ARG A 23 15.53 -12.02 1.48
N LEU A 24 16.81 -11.66 1.31
CA LEU A 24 17.94 -12.31 1.97
C LEU A 24 18.23 -11.63 3.32
N PRO A 25 18.22 -12.36 4.45
CA PRO A 25 18.40 -11.77 5.79
C PRO A 25 19.67 -10.95 5.95
N LEU A 26 20.79 -11.44 5.43
CA LEU A 26 22.12 -10.83 5.59
C LEU A 26 22.27 -9.47 4.89
N VAL A 27 21.53 -9.24 3.80
CA VAL A 27 21.66 -8.02 2.96
C VAL A 27 20.39 -7.17 2.93
N HIS A 28 19.35 -7.61 3.62
CA HIS A 28 18.06 -6.90 3.67
C HIS A 28 18.22 -5.41 4.01
N GLY A 29 18.96 -5.08 5.07
CA GLY A 29 19.12 -3.68 5.50
C GLY A 29 19.71 -2.77 4.43
N PHE A 30 20.72 -3.26 3.69
CA PHE A 30 21.30 -2.54 2.57
C PHE A 30 20.29 -2.38 1.42
N ALA A 31 19.62 -3.46 1.03
CA ALA A 31 18.65 -3.45 -0.05
C ALA A 31 17.46 -2.52 0.29
N ALA A 32 16.93 -2.59 1.50
CA ALA A 32 15.85 -1.73 1.99
C ALA A 32 16.22 -0.24 1.90
N LYS A 33 17.43 0.14 2.33
CA LYS A 33 17.91 1.52 2.24
C LYS A 33 17.97 2.02 0.79
N ARG A 34 18.45 1.18 -0.14
CA ARG A 34 18.53 1.50 -1.57
C ARG A 34 17.16 1.57 -2.22
N ILE A 35 16.26 0.65 -1.89
CA ILE A 35 14.86 0.68 -2.37
C ILE A 35 14.18 1.97 -1.94
N LYS A 36 14.27 2.37 -0.66
CA LYS A 36 13.71 3.62 -0.16
C LYS A 36 14.21 4.84 -0.92
N LYS A 37 15.52 4.90 -1.19
CA LYS A 37 16.12 5.99 -1.97
C LYS A 37 15.56 6.07 -3.40
N ILE A 38 15.41 4.93 -4.10
CA ILE A 38 14.90 4.87 -5.47
C ILE A 38 13.41 5.22 -5.52
N LEU A 39 12.64 4.81 -4.52
CA LEU A 39 11.20 5.08 -4.44
C LEU A 39 10.89 6.44 -3.79
N HIS A 40 11.90 7.23 -3.41
CA HIS A 40 11.75 8.50 -2.70
C HIS A 40 10.93 8.39 -1.40
N ILE A 41 11.08 7.26 -0.69
CA ILE A 41 10.42 6.99 0.59
C ILE A 41 11.28 7.53 1.74
N PRO A 42 10.71 8.23 2.75
CA PRO A 42 11.45 8.73 3.90
C PRO A 42 12.24 7.63 4.63
N ASN A 43 13.36 7.99 5.23
CA ASN A 43 14.20 7.06 5.97
C ASN A 43 13.53 6.48 7.21
N SER A 44 12.62 7.21 7.83
CA SER A 44 11.80 6.78 8.98
C SER A 44 10.79 5.68 8.65
N VAL A 45 10.47 5.48 7.37
CA VAL A 45 9.57 4.40 6.93
C VAL A 45 10.25 3.04 7.07
N LEU A 46 9.54 2.08 7.66
CA LEU A 46 10.03 0.72 7.84
C LEU A 46 9.50 -0.20 6.74
N ILE A 47 10.40 -0.86 6.02
CA ILE A 47 10.09 -1.96 5.10
C ILE A 47 10.80 -3.23 5.57
N LYS A 48 10.13 -4.36 5.44
CA LYS A 48 10.66 -5.67 5.82
C LYS A 48 11.04 -6.49 4.59
N GLN A 49 11.55 -7.68 4.83
CA GLN A 49 11.78 -8.68 3.79
C GLN A 49 10.47 -8.97 3.06
N GLY A 50 10.51 -9.05 1.72
CA GLY A 50 9.32 -9.28 0.90
C GLY A 50 8.60 -8.03 0.42
N PHE A 51 8.91 -6.83 0.97
CA PHE A 51 8.35 -5.58 0.44
C PHE A 51 8.61 -5.45 -1.06
N PHE A 52 7.58 -5.07 -1.81
CA PHE A 52 7.64 -4.89 -3.25
C PHE A 52 6.75 -3.74 -3.73
N CYS A 53 7.24 -2.95 -4.68
CA CYS A 53 6.45 -1.90 -5.33
C CYS A 53 6.82 -1.79 -6.80
N THR A 54 5.83 -1.74 -7.69
CA THR A 54 6.05 -1.74 -9.15
C THR A 54 6.51 -0.41 -9.71
N SER A 55 6.36 0.70 -8.98
CA SER A 55 6.70 2.03 -9.51
C SER A 55 7.01 3.06 -8.42
N THR A 56 7.51 4.22 -8.85
CA THR A 56 7.75 5.39 -7.99
C THR A 56 6.48 6.21 -7.69
N TRP A 57 5.31 5.80 -8.16
CA TRP A 57 4.02 6.46 -7.87
C TRP A 57 3.50 6.11 -6.47
N LEU A 58 4.41 6.01 -5.53
CA LEU A 58 4.15 5.74 -4.13
C LEU A 58 4.68 6.90 -3.29
N LYS A 59 3.79 7.56 -2.55
CA LYS A 59 4.14 8.52 -1.51
C LYS A 59 3.81 7.92 -0.14
N VAL A 60 4.75 8.01 0.80
CA VAL A 60 4.58 7.47 2.15
C VAL A 60 4.99 8.53 3.17
N GLY A 61 4.14 8.76 4.15
CA GLY A 61 4.42 9.65 5.26
C GLY A 61 5.43 9.05 6.25
N GLU A 62 6.06 9.92 7.01
CA GLU A 62 7.07 9.56 8.01
C GLU A 62 6.50 8.66 9.11
N GLY A 63 7.34 7.83 9.72
CA GLY A 63 6.98 6.94 10.80
C GLY A 63 6.08 5.75 10.39
N THR A 64 5.77 5.60 9.10
CA THR A 64 4.94 4.51 8.60
C THR A 64 5.72 3.21 8.45
N GLY A 65 5.14 2.10 8.93
CA GLY A 65 5.66 0.75 8.73
C GLY A 65 4.88 0.02 7.64
N LEU A 66 5.53 -0.35 6.53
CA LEU A 66 4.90 -1.05 5.40
C LEU A 66 5.08 -2.58 5.44
N ALA A 67 5.87 -3.09 6.38
CA ALA A 67 6.23 -4.51 6.48
C ALA A 67 6.65 -5.12 5.13
N ASP A 68 6.04 -6.23 4.72
CA ASP A 68 6.25 -6.95 3.46
C ASP A 68 5.17 -6.64 2.40
N THR A 69 4.48 -5.51 2.53
CA THR A 69 3.37 -5.13 1.65
C THR A 69 3.76 -5.21 0.17
N PHE A 70 2.89 -5.83 -0.62
CA PHE A 70 3.02 -5.95 -2.07
C PHE A 70 2.18 -4.87 -2.75
N ILE A 71 2.83 -3.99 -3.52
CA ILE A 71 2.20 -2.80 -4.10
C ILE A 71 2.26 -2.85 -5.62
N ILE A 72 1.09 -2.87 -6.28
CA ILE A 72 0.94 -2.73 -7.73
C ILE A 72 0.43 -1.32 -8.02
N ALA A 73 1.35 -0.42 -8.37
CA ALA A 73 1.07 1.00 -8.59
C ALA A 73 1.05 1.33 -10.09
N PHE A 74 -0.15 1.37 -10.69
CA PHE A 74 -0.43 1.88 -12.03
C PHE A 74 -1.10 3.27 -12.00
N ALA A 75 -1.52 3.72 -10.82
CA ALA A 75 -1.96 5.07 -10.50
C ALA A 75 -1.32 5.47 -9.16
N PRO A 76 -1.29 6.78 -8.81
CA PRO A 76 -0.71 7.25 -7.58
C PRO A 76 -1.29 6.57 -6.33
N ILE A 77 -0.41 6.17 -5.41
CA ILE A 77 -0.77 5.66 -4.09
C ILE A 77 -0.15 6.59 -3.06
N THR A 78 -1.00 7.14 -2.19
CA THR A 78 -0.57 8.00 -1.09
C THR A 78 -0.92 7.35 0.23
N ILE A 79 0.07 7.22 1.12
CA ILE A 79 -0.08 6.68 2.47
C ILE A 79 0.40 7.74 3.45
N GLY A 80 -0.40 8.06 4.44
CA GLY A 80 -0.14 9.08 5.45
C GLY A 80 0.97 8.69 6.43
N ARG A 81 1.11 9.51 7.47
CA ARG A 81 2.10 9.34 8.54
C ARG A 81 1.62 8.35 9.59
N GLY A 82 2.57 7.71 10.30
CA GLY A 82 2.26 6.89 11.45
C GLY A 82 1.41 5.65 11.16
N CYS A 83 1.27 5.26 9.90
CA CYS A 83 0.51 4.07 9.54
C CYS A 83 1.30 2.79 9.89
N ALA A 84 0.56 1.74 10.28
CA ALA A 84 1.12 0.43 10.55
C ALA A 84 0.49 -0.62 9.64
N PHE A 85 1.30 -1.23 8.80
CA PHE A 85 0.90 -2.40 8.00
C PHE A 85 1.49 -3.63 8.65
N SER A 86 0.63 -4.61 8.96
CA SER A 86 1.07 -5.95 9.32
C SER A 86 1.49 -6.71 8.06
N TYR A 87 1.60 -8.03 8.14
CA TYR A 87 2.16 -8.83 7.06
C TYR A 87 1.14 -9.21 5.98
N ARG A 88 1.65 -9.50 4.76
CA ARG A 88 0.92 -10.04 3.60
C ARG A 88 -0.17 -9.12 3.08
N ASN A 89 0.02 -7.82 3.21
CA ASN A 89 -0.93 -6.85 2.65
C ASN A 89 -0.68 -6.62 1.17
N MET A 90 -1.73 -6.34 0.42
CA MET A 90 -1.70 -6.04 -1.00
C MET A 90 -2.42 -4.74 -1.29
N ILE A 91 -1.78 -3.84 -2.05
CA ILE A 91 -2.38 -2.59 -2.51
C ILE A 91 -2.31 -2.58 -4.03
N ILE A 92 -3.46 -2.49 -4.70
CA ILE A 92 -3.55 -2.60 -6.16
C ILE A 92 -4.29 -1.37 -6.67
N SER A 93 -3.63 -0.49 -7.44
CA SER A 93 -4.26 0.70 -8.02
C SER A 93 -4.75 0.51 -9.45
N SER A 94 -4.87 -0.74 -9.92
CA SER A 94 -5.37 -1.06 -11.26
C SER A 94 -6.23 -2.31 -11.30
N THR A 95 -7.10 -2.35 -12.30
CA THR A 95 -7.90 -3.52 -12.68
C THR A 95 -8.00 -3.57 -14.21
N HIS A 96 -8.66 -4.57 -14.75
CA HIS A 96 -9.02 -4.63 -16.16
C HIS A 96 -10.48 -4.23 -16.38
N ASP A 97 -10.79 -3.74 -17.57
CA ASP A 97 -12.19 -3.55 -17.97
C ASP A 97 -12.86 -4.93 -18.08
N TYR A 98 -14.05 -5.06 -17.49
CA TYR A 98 -14.76 -6.34 -17.49
C TYR A 98 -15.26 -6.77 -18.89
N ASN A 99 -15.39 -5.80 -19.81
CA ASN A 99 -15.81 -6.05 -21.19
C ASN A 99 -14.63 -6.16 -22.16
N ASP A 100 -13.44 -5.73 -21.73
CA ASP A 100 -12.21 -5.77 -22.52
C ASP A 100 -10.99 -5.96 -21.59
N PHE A 101 -10.57 -7.20 -21.39
CA PHE A 101 -9.41 -7.53 -20.54
C PHE A 101 -8.08 -6.99 -21.07
N GLY A 102 -8.02 -6.53 -22.33
CA GLY A 102 -6.85 -5.82 -22.87
C GLY A 102 -6.69 -4.42 -22.28
N THR A 103 -7.79 -3.80 -21.86
CA THR A 103 -7.81 -2.45 -21.30
C THR A 103 -7.56 -2.45 -19.79
N VAL A 104 -6.50 -1.75 -19.37
CA VAL A 104 -6.19 -1.53 -17.95
C VAL A 104 -6.86 -0.23 -17.47
N ILE A 105 -7.60 -0.33 -16.38
CA ILE A 105 -8.19 0.80 -15.65
C ILE A 105 -7.39 1.01 -14.37
N ALA A 106 -6.88 2.22 -14.16
CA ALA A 106 -6.12 2.56 -12.96
C ALA A 106 -6.77 3.73 -12.23
N SER A 107 -6.85 3.63 -10.90
CA SER A 107 -7.43 4.64 -10.03
C SER A 107 -6.56 4.85 -8.80
N PRO A 108 -6.33 6.11 -8.37
CA PRO A 108 -5.47 6.40 -7.23
C PRO A 108 -6.04 5.82 -5.93
N ILE A 109 -5.14 5.53 -4.99
CA ILE A 109 -5.50 5.08 -3.64
C ILE A 109 -4.96 6.09 -2.63
N THR A 110 -5.77 6.46 -1.66
CA THR A 110 -5.38 7.36 -0.58
C THR A 110 -5.62 6.70 0.78
N ILE A 111 -4.61 6.65 1.62
CA ILE A 111 -4.68 6.17 3.00
C ILE A 111 -4.26 7.31 3.89
N GLY A 112 -5.11 7.70 4.82
CA GLY A 112 -4.86 8.80 5.77
C GLY A 112 -3.78 8.50 6.79
N ASP A 113 -3.65 9.35 7.79
CA ASP A 113 -2.67 9.21 8.85
C ASP A 113 -3.14 8.20 9.92
N ASN A 114 -2.20 7.55 10.62
CA ASN A 114 -2.47 6.64 11.75
C ASN A 114 -3.44 5.51 11.40
N VAL A 115 -3.35 4.97 10.20
CA VAL A 115 -4.16 3.82 9.77
C VAL A 115 -3.43 2.54 10.11
N TRP A 116 -4.12 1.62 10.80
CA TRP A 116 -3.60 0.28 11.01
C TRP A 116 -4.25 -0.71 10.05
N VAL A 117 -3.48 -1.16 9.08
CA VAL A 117 -3.85 -2.24 8.17
C VAL A 117 -3.30 -3.54 8.73
N THR A 118 -4.18 -4.40 9.23
CA THR A 118 -3.76 -5.65 9.85
C THR A 118 -3.29 -6.68 8.80
N THR A 119 -3.28 -7.96 9.11
CA THR A 119 -2.67 -8.99 8.26
C THR A 119 -3.58 -9.40 7.10
N ASN A 120 -2.98 -9.65 5.93
CA ASN A 120 -3.65 -10.21 4.75
C ASN A 120 -4.83 -9.38 4.24
N VAL A 121 -4.66 -8.06 4.22
CA VAL A 121 -5.66 -7.12 3.69
C VAL A 121 -5.35 -6.79 2.24
N THR A 122 -6.38 -6.74 1.40
CA THR A 122 -6.29 -6.28 0.01
C THR A 122 -7.02 -4.96 -0.15
N ILE A 123 -6.34 -3.93 -0.68
CA ILE A 123 -6.93 -2.61 -0.97
C ILE A 123 -7.01 -2.45 -2.48
N LEU A 124 -8.23 -2.20 -2.99
CA LEU A 124 -8.54 -2.15 -4.41
C LEU A 124 -8.45 -0.73 -5.00
N PRO A 125 -8.43 -0.59 -6.34
CA PRO A 125 -8.28 0.69 -7.01
C PRO A 125 -9.36 1.70 -6.65
N GLY A 126 -8.96 2.97 -6.48
CA GLY A 126 -9.86 4.08 -6.24
C GLY A 126 -10.29 4.28 -4.78
N VAL A 127 -9.82 3.44 -3.87
CA VAL A 127 -10.22 3.47 -2.45
C VAL A 127 -9.54 4.61 -1.70
N THR A 128 -10.32 5.29 -0.86
CA THR A 128 -9.84 6.20 0.18
C THR A 128 -10.11 5.59 1.57
N ILE A 129 -9.07 5.50 2.42
CA ILE A 129 -9.20 5.11 3.84
C ILE A 129 -8.89 6.33 4.68
N GLY A 130 -9.85 6.75 5.50
CA GLY A 130 -9.70 7.90 6.39
C GLY A 130 -8.72 7.65 7.53
N SER A 131 -8.22 8.73 8.12
CA SER A 131 -7.25 8.68 9.22
C SER A 131 -7.80 8.02 10.48
N ASN A 132 -6.90 7.54 11.36
CA ASN A 132 -7.26 6.95 12.66
C ASN A 132 -8.21 5.74 12.50
N THR A 133 -7.96 4.90 11.51
CA THR A 133 -8.82 3.78 11.10
C THR A 133 -8.07 2.46 11.22
N ILE A 134 -8.78 1.41 11.59
CA ILE A 134 -8.23 0.04 11.64
C ILE A 134 -8.96 -0.81 10.60
N ILE A 135 -8.20 -1.50 9.75
CA ILE A 135 -8.71 -2.50 8.81
C ILE A 135 -8.40 -3.90 9.34
N GLY A 136 -9.44 -4.67 9.62
CA GLY A 136 -9.35 -6.02 10.18
C GLY A 136 -8.73 -7.04 9.21
N ALA A 137 -8.13 -8.09 9.77
CA ALA A 137 -7.41 -9.11 9.02
C ALA A 137 -8.29 -9.83 7.98
N GLY A 138 -7.69 -10.18 6.84
CA GLY A 138 -8.37 -10.87 5.73
C GLY A 138 -9.38 -10.01 4.97
N SER A 139 -9.40 -8.69 5.19
CA SER A 139 -10.37 -7.80 4.55
C SER A 139 -10.02 -7.52 3.10
N VAL A 140 -11.07 -7.34 2.28
CA VAL A 140 -10.95 -6.80 0.90
C VAL A 140 -11.66 -5.45 0.85
N VAL A 141 -10.88 -4.37 0.80
CA VAL A 141 -11.38 -2.99 0.79
C VAL A 141 -11.74 -2.60 -0.65
N THR A 142 -13.03 -2.55 -0.93
CA THR A 142 -13.59 -2.31 -2.28
C THR A 142 -14.23 -0.94 -2.44
N ARG A 143 -14.32 -0.15 -1.36
CA ARG A 143 -14.92 1.19 -1.31
C ARG A 143 -14.29 2.00 -0.19
N ASP A 144 -14.55 3.29 -0.19
CA ASP A 144 -14.04 4.21 0.82
C ASP A 144 -14.45 3.81 2.24
N ILE A 145 -13.52 4.00 3.16
CA ILE A 145 -13.70 3.78 4.60
C ILE A 145 -13.52 5.13 5.31
N PRO A 146 -14.49 5.57 6.11
CA PRO A 146 -14.37 6.84 6.81
C PRO A 146 -13.31 6.81 7.91
N SER A 147 -12.95 7.99 8.43
CA SER A 147 -12.01 8.12 9.54
C SER A 147 -12.60 7.62 10.87
N GLY A 148 -11.73 7.20 11.79
CA GLY A 148 -12.11 6.89 13.17
C GLY A 148 -12.96 5.62 13.31
N VAL A 149 -12.75 4.61 12.46
CA VAL A 149 -13.55 3.39 12.50
C VAL A 149 -12.67 2.13 12.53
N PHE A 150 -13.26 1.04 13.04
CA PHE A 150 -12.84 -0.32 12.75
C PHE A 150 -13.72 -0.87 11.63
N ALA A 151 -13.08 -1.30 10.55
CA ALA A 151 -13.73 -1.91 9.40
C ALA A 151 -13.12 -3.28 9.10
N ALA A 152 -13.93 -4.25 8.68
CA ALA A 152 -13.45 -5.60 8.38
C ALA A 152 -14.36 -6.35 7.39
N GLY A 153 -13.84 -7.45 6.86
CA GLY A 153 -14.59 -8.41 6.05
C GLY A 153 -14.27 -8.39 4.55
N ASN A 154 -14.90 -9.28 3.81
CA ASN A 154 -14.86 -9.36 2.36
C ASN A 154 -16.29 -9.43 1.79
N PRO A 155 -16.80 -8.33 1.21
CA PRO A 155 -16.18 -7.00 1.11
C PRO A 155 -16.11 -6.28 2.48
N CYS A 156 -15.08 -5.44 2.66
CA CYS A 156 -14.85 -4.70 3.91
C CYS A 156 -15.99 -3.72 4.21
N ARG A 157 -16.46 -3.70 5.46
CA ARG A 157 -17.52 -2.81 5.96
C ARG A 157 -17.14 -2.23 7.31
N VAL A 158 -17.64 -1.05 7.60
CA VAL A 158 -17.53 -0.44 8.93
C VAL A 158 -18.25 -1.31 9.93
N ILE A 159 -17.56 -1.70 11.00
CA ILE A 159 -18.09 -2.48 12.11
C ILE A 159 -18.49 -1.56 13.28
N LYS A 160 -17.60 -0.63 13.64
CA LYS A 160 -17.85 0.32 14.74
C LYS A 160 -16.96 1.55 14.62
N LYS A 161 -17.35 2.62 15.29
CA LYS A 161 -16.47 3.76 15.58
C LYS A 161 -15.42 3.37 16.61
N ILE A 162 -14.25 4.00 16.55
CA ILE A 162 -13.17 3.82 17.54
C ILE A 162 -12.71 5.19 18.04
N ASP A 163 -12.41 5.27 19.33
CA ASP A 163 -11.75 6.43 19.92
C ASP A 163 -10.24 6.23 19.80
N PHE A 164 -9.66 6.84 18.77
CA PHE A 164 -8.23 6.76 18.54
C PHE A 164 -7.50 7.65 19.55
N LYS A 165 -6.73 7.03 20.46
CA LYS A 165 -5.86 7.77 21.38
C LYS A 165 -4.51 7.98 20.68
N THR A 166 -4.17 9.23 20.37
CA THR A 166 -2.79 9.60 20.05
C THR A 166 -1.99 9.50 21.35
N ASN A 167 -0.98 8.63 21.39
CA ASN A 167 0.04 8.73 22.43
C ASN A 167 0.84 10.00 22.14
N GLU A 168 0.53 11.09 22.85
CA GLU A 168 1.36 12.27 22.95
C GLU A 168 2.64 11.92 23.72
#